data_2dfd321039749d008999ccfcf50c3077
#
_entry.id   2dfd321039749d008999ccfcf50c3077
#
_cell.length_a   1.000
_cell.length_b   1.000
_cell.length_c   1.000
_cell.angle_alpha   90.00
_cell.angle_beta   90.00
_cell.angle_gamma   90.00
#
_symmetry.space_group_name_H-M   'P 1'
#
loop_
_entity.id
_entity.type
_entity.pdbx_description
1 polymer ?
#
loop_
_entity_poly.entity_id
_entity_poly.type
_entity_poly.pdbx_seq_one_letter_code
_entity_poly.pdbx_strand_id
1 'polypeptide(L)'
;MNKPLLLALCLTLPSAAQNFSGPAPTPPPLSIDSLQNPNARAGTLSEKLTITSHIYDGMTSSYWIYAPAQYDPKIPAAVMVFNDGGGYINRKGNHPALNVIDNLIAKHKIPVMIAIFTDPGDISGAPDTPTYKFVEAYSKKWSRTLKDSMRSTEYDTVSNRYARFLRDELLPAVSAKYNLRKDAYSRAITGMSSGGIASFNAAWQMPDTFSRVISWIGSFTAIQWQEDPAIAEGGQDYPEKVLRESHRNIRVWLEDGANDQENPRYGSWPLANIRLANALKLKAYDFRFSFGTGPHSPGEGAAEFPEEMIWLWRDYDPSRTDQTYTQDPEESIKPPFRVSITNREIH
;
A
#
# COMPACT_ATOMS: atom_id res chain seq x y z
N MET A 1 -55.73 29.86 16.69
CA MET A 1 -54.36 29.92 17.24
C MET A 1 -53.47 29.21 16.26
N ASN A 2 -52.86 29.96 15.35
CA ASN A 2 -51.96 29.42 14.33
C ASN A 2 -50.53 29.32 14.91
N LYS A 3 -49.97 28.12 14.95
CA LYS A 3 -48.55 27.92 15.29
C LYS A 3 -47.72 28.13 14.02
N PRO A 4 -46.63 28.92 14.06
CA PRO A 4 -45.74 29.03 12.92
C PRO A 4 -44.86 27.76 12.79
N LEU A 5 -44.84 27.22 11.57
CA LEU A 5 -43.97 26.15 11.17
C LEU A 5 -42.55 26.74 10.96
N LEU A 6 -41.63 26.42 11.85
CA LEU A 6 -40.22 26.76 11.67
C LEU A 6 -39.64 25.82 10.61
N LEU A 7 -39.41 26.35 9.43
CA LEU A 7 -38.67 25.66 8.37
C LEU A 7 -37.17 25.76 8.69
N ALA A 8 -36.58 24.67 9.20
CA ALA A 8 -35.16 24.59 9.38
C ALA A 8 -34.48 24.42 8.00
N LEU A 9 -33.89 25.49 7.51
CA LEU A 9 -33.08 25.50 6.30
C LEU A 9 -31.73 24.80 6.62
N CYS A 10 -31.63 23.52 6.37
CA CYS A 10 -30.35 22.82 6.38
C CYS A 10 -29.52 23.31 5.20
N LEU A 11 -28.68 24.31 5.45
CA LEU A 11 -27.58 24.67 4.55
C LEU A 11 -26.56 23.51 4.52
N THR A 12 -26.67 22.68 3.52
CA THR A 12 -25.56 21.74 3.17
C THR A 12 -24.44 22.58 2.57
N LEU A 13 -23.50 22.98 3.42
CA LEU A 13 -22.25 23.53 2.95
C LEU A 13 -21.51 22.40 2.21
N PRO A 14 -21.02 22.62 0.98
CA PRO A 14 -20.14 21.67 0.35
C PRO A 14 -18.90 21.53 1.26
N SER A 15 -18.61 20.32 1.68
CA SER A 15 -17.37 19.98 2.39
C SER A 15 -16.21 20.12 1.40
N ALA A 16 -15.75 21.34 1.19
CA ALA A 16 -14.47 21.56 0.60
C ALA A 16 -13.44 21.07 1.62
N ALA A 17 -12.64 20.07 1.26
CA ALA A 17 -11.45 19.74 2.02
C ALA A 17 -10.64 21.04 2.14
N GLN A 18 -10.56 21.61 3.33
CA GLN A 18 -9.70 22.76 3.58
C GLN A 18 -8.27 22.27 3.58
N ASN A 19 -7.61 22.41 2.43
CA ASN A 19 -6.16 22.28 2.38
C ASN A 19 -5.56 23.49 3.10
N PHE A 20 -5.11 23.31 4.31
CA PHE A 20 -4.40 24.31 5.11
C PHE A 20 -2.94 24.51 4.65
N SER A 21 -2.58 24.06 3.48
CA SER A 21 -1.23 24.09 2.98
C SER A 21 -0.95 25.34 2.15
N GLY A 22 0.17 25.98 2.42
CA GLY A 22 0.88 26.81 1.45
C GLY A 22 1.14 26.04 0.15
N PRO A 23 1.85 26.62 -0.84
CA PRO A 23 2.18 25.89 -2.07
C PRO A 23 2.83 24.56 -1.71
N ALA A 24 2.33 23.46 -2.30
CA ALA A 24 2.88 22.14 -2.05
C ALA A 24 4.39 22.15 -2.31
N PRO A 25 5.21 21.61 -1.39
CA PRO A 25 6.64 21.55 -1.59
C PRO A 25 6.97 20.76 -2.86
N THR A 26 7.98 21.21 -3.58
CA THR A 26 8.46 20.48 -4.76
C THR A 26 9.05 19.14 -4.28
N PRO A 27 8.61 18.00 -4.82
CA PRO A 27 9.16 16.73 -4.42
C PRO A 27 10.67 16.65 -4.70
N PRO A 28 11.43 15.88 -3.92
CA PRO A 28 12.83 15.65 -4.20
C PRO A 28 13.04 15.08 -5.61
N PRO A 29 14.17 15.35 -6.26
CA PRO A 29 14.48 14.76 -7.55
C PRO A 29 14.63 13.25 -7.42
N LEU A 30 14.24 12.52 -8.46
CA LEU A 30 14.48 11.09 -8.54
C LEU A 30 15.96 10.77 -8.41
N SER A 31 16.28 9.72 -7.66
CA SER A 31 17.65 9.22 -7.52
C SER A 31 18.19 8.73 -8.88
N ILE A 32 19.52 8.67 -9.00
CA ILE A 32 20.17 8.12 -10.20
C ILE A 32 19.72 6.68 -10.49
N ASP A 33 19.38 5.90 -9.46
CA ASP A 33 18.90 4.53 -9.59
C ASP A 33 17.46 4.43 -10.07
N SER A 34 16.71 5.53 -10.07
CA SER A 34 15.39 5.63 -10.67
C SER A 34 15.42 6.00 -12.17
N LEU A 35 16.58 6.40 -12.69
CA LEU A 35 16.75 6.78 -14.11
C LEU A 35 17.12 5.56 -14.96
N GLN A 36 16.83 5.63 -16.26
CA GLN A 36 17.27 4.60 -17.20
C GLN A 36 18.81 4.57 -17.25
N ASN A 37 19.38 3.39 -17.08
CA ASN A 37 20.81 3.15 -17.10
C ASN A 37 21.17 2.23 -18.27
N PRO A 38 21.94 2.67 -19.27
CA PRO A 38 22.31 1.84 -20.41
C PRO A 38 23.17 0.62 -20.05
N ASN A 39 23.82 0.65 -18.87
CA ASN A 39 24.61 -0.46 -18.36
C ASN A 39 23.79 -1.49 -17.56
N ALA A 40 22.55 -1.19 -17.22
CA ALA A 40 21.63 -2.13 -16.61
C ALA A 40 20.72 -2.71 -17.70
N ARG A 41 20.90 -4.01 -17.98
CA ARG A 41 20.07 -4.70 -18.96
C ARG A 41 18.63 -4.70 -18.52
N ALA A 42 17.74 -4.12 -19.34
CA ALA A 42 16.31 -4.08 -19.08
C ALA A 42 15.66 -5.45 -19.15
N GLY A 43 14.77 -5.74 -18.22
CA GLY A 43 13.91 -6.92 -18.26
C GLY A 43 12.73 -6.78 -19.24
N THR A 44 11.82 -7.71 -19.17
CA THR A 44 10.63 -7.79 -20.02
C THR A 44 9.36 -7.58 -19.22
N LEU A 45 8.55 -6.61 -19.63
CA LEU A 45 7.19 -6.40 -19.11
C LEU A 45 6.20 -7.16 -20.01
N SER A 46 5.30 -7.90 -19.39
CA SER A 46 4.23 -8.59 -20.14
C SER A 46 3.23 -7.61 -20.75
N GLU A 47 2.45 -8.08 -21.67
CA GLU A 47 1.17 -7.46 -22.02
C GLU A 47 0.27 -7.37 -20.76
N LYS A 48 -0.77 -6.53 -20.85
CA LYS A 48 -1.80 -6.46 -19.82
C LYS A 48 -2.55 -7.78 -19.74
N LEU A 49 -2.52 -8.41 -18.59
CA LEU A 49 -3.23 -9.65 -18.29
C LEU A 49 -4.45 -9.35 -17.41
N THR A 50 -5.40 -10.27 -17.40
CA THR A 50 -6.58 -10.18 -16.53
C THR A 50 -6.78 -11.46 -15.75
N ILE A 51 -7.38 -11.34 -14.58
CA ILE A 51 -7.78 -12.46 -13.74
C ILE A 51 -9.18 -12.21 -13.17
N THR A 52 -10.06 -13.20 -13.30
CA THR A 52 -11.37 -13.16 -12.67
C THR A 52 -11.28 -13.86 -11.32
N SER A 53 -11.69 -13.16 -10.27
CA SER A 53 -11.60 -13.66 -8.90
C SER A 53 -12.82 -14.49 -8.53
N HIS A 54 -12.61 -15.55 -7.75
CA HIS A 54 -13.64 -16.28 -7.02
C HIS A 54 -13.75 -15.81 -5.56
N ILE A 55 -12.70 -15.18 -5.04
CA ILE A 55 -12.67 -14.60 -3.68
C ILE A 55 -13.48 -13.30 -3.64
N TYR A 56 -13.36 -12.48 -4.68
CA TYR A 56 -14.22 -11.35 -4.99
C TYR A 56 -15.09 -11.73 -6.19
N ASP A 57 -15.99 -12.64 -5.98
CA ASP A 57 -16.75 -13.37 -6.98
C ASP A 57 -17.20 -12.49 -8.18
N GLY A 58 -16.74 -12.84 -9.39
CA GLY A 58 -17.00 -12.12 -10.62
C GLY A 58 -16.18 -10.84 -10.85
N MET A 59 -15.36 -10.42 -9.89
CA MET A 59 -14.46 -9.29 -10.07
C MET A 59 -13.32 -9.65 -11.03
N THR A 60 -13.00 -8.77 -11.96
CA THR A 60 -11.88 -8.90 -12.88
C THR A 60 -10.82 -7.85 -12.58
N SER A 61 -9.61 -8.28 -12.28
CA SER A 61 -8.45 -7.42 -12.05
C SER A 61 -7.48 -7.48 -13.21
N SER A 62 -6.82 -6.38 -13.48
CA SER A 62 -5.74 -6.28 -14.46
C SER A 62 -4.38 -6.40 -13.78
N TYR A 63 -3.41 -7.04 -14.44
CA TYR A 63 -2.06 -7.10 -13.92
C TYR A 63 -1.02 -7.23 -15.03
N TRP A 64 0.23 -6.89 -14.71
CA TRP A 64 1.41 -7.06 -15.54
C TRP A 64 2.47 -7.81 -14.76
N ILE A 65 3.33 -8.50 -15.46
CA ILE A 65 4.45 -9.25 -14.89
C ILE A 65 5.74 -8.70 -15.48
N TYR A 66 6.67 -8.33 -14.62
CA TYR A 66 7.99 -7.92 -15.03
C TYR A 66 9.03 -8.97 -14.62
N ALA A 67 9.73 -9.50 -15.61
CA ALA A 67 10.84 -10.41 -15.42
C ALA A 67 12.15 -9.67 -15.74
N PRO A 68 13.05 -9.46 -14.75
CA PRO A 68 14.32 -8.80 -15.01
C PRO A 68 15.20 -9.63 -15.92
N ALA A 69 16.16 -8.99 -16.60
CA ALA A 69 17.04 -9.67 -17.55
C ALA A 69 17.90 -10.77 -16.95
N GLN A 70 18.07 -10.78 -15.63
CA GLN A 70 18.83 -11.77 -14.86
C GLN A 70 17.98 -12.95 -14.40
N TYR A 71 16.67 -12.96 -14.70
CA TYR A 71 15.81 -14.07 -14.34
C TYR A 71 16.23 -15.38 -15.06
N ASP A 72 16.43 -16.43 -14.28
CA ASP A 72 16.64 -17.79 -14.77
C ASP A 72 15.46 -18.67 -14.33
N PRO A 73 14.69 -19.28 -15.24
CA PRO A 73 13.55 -20.13 -14.89
C PRO A 73 13.92 -21.38 -14.08
N LYS A 74 15.20 -21.75 -14.04
CA LYS A 74 15.70 -22.87 -13.22
C LYS A 74 15.86 -22.51 -11.75
N ILE A 75 15.93 -21.20 -11.43
CA ILE A 75 16.17 -20.69 -10.08
C ILE A 75 14.90 -19.97 -9.60
N PRO A 76 14.27 -20.40 -8.48
CA PRO A 76 13.10 -19.71 -7.97
C PRO A 76 13.42 -18.25 -7.61
N ALA A 77 12.70 -17.29 -8.21
CA ALA A 77 12.90 -15.87 -7.99
C ALA A 77 12.09 -15.35 -6.79
N ALA A 78 12.61 -14.34 -6.11
CA ALA A 78 11.84 -13.55 -5.16
C ALA A 78 10.62 -12.89 -5.85
N VAL A 79 9.69 -12.36 -5.08
CA VAL A 79 8.46 -11.73 -5.61
C VAL A 79 8.24 -10.38 -4.96
N MET A 80 7.81 -9.40 -5.75
CA MET A 80 7.28 -8.15 -5.22
C MET A 80 5.97 -7.78 -5.92
N VAL A 81 4.92 -7.54 -5.14
CA VAL A 81 3.61 -7.11 -5.63
C VAL A 81 3.48 -5.60 -5.47
N PHE A 82 3.01 -4.93 -6.50
CA PHE A 82 2.75 -3.50 -6.54
C PHE A 82 1.25 -3.27 -6.71
N ASN A 83 0.61 -2.72 -5.70
CA ASN A 83 -0.79 -2.30 -5.73
C ASN A 83 -0.92 -0.98 -6.51
N ASP A 84 -1.99 -0.81 -7.30
CA ASP A 84 -2.15 0.25 -8.30
C ASP A 84 -1.02 0.20 -9.35
N GLY A 85 -0.73 -1.02 -9.79
CA GLY A 85 0.46 -1.40 -10.54
C GLY A 85 0.70 -0.62 -11.82
N GLY A 86 -0.37 -0.23 -12.52
CA GLY A 86 -0.29 0.59 -13.75
C GLY A 86 0.46 1.91 -13.55
N GLY A 87 0.48 2.44 -12.32
CA GLY A 87 1.22 3.67 -11.97
C GLY A 87 2.74 3.54 -11.96
N TYR A 88 3.28 2.32 -11.91
CA TYR A 88 4.72 2.06 -11.72
C TYR A 88 5.46 1.55 -12.97
N ILE A 89 4.73 1.11 -14.00
CA ILE A 89 5.30 0.44 -15.17
C ILE A 89 5.90 1.40 -16.21
N ASN A 90 5.61 2.69 -16.11
CA ASN A 90 6.16 3.69 -17.04
C ASN A 90 7.58 4.09 -16.62
N ARG A 91 8.58 3.71 -17.42
CA ARG A 91 10.00 4.03 -17.17
C ARG A 91 10.33 5.53 -17.17
N LYS A 92 9.43 6.36 -17.70
CA LYS A 92 9.54 7.84 -17.74
C LYS A 92 8.48 8.52 -16.87
N GLY A 93 7.74 7.72 -16.08
CA GLY A 93 6.72 8.23 -15.16
C GLY A 93 7.32 8.81 -13.89
N ASN A 94 6.44 9.28 -13.03
CA ASN A 94 6.82 9.85 -11.73
C ASN A 94 7.35 8.80 -10.75
N HIS A 95 7.02 7.52 -10.95
CA HIS A 95 7.48 6.41 -10.13
C HIS A 95 7.96 5.24 -11.00
N PRO A 96 9.18 5.34 -11.59
CA PRO A 96 9.66 4.39 -12.59
C PRO A 96 10.25 3.12 -11.95
N ALA A 97 9.41 2.28 -11.35
CA ALA A 97 9.84 1.10 -10.60
C ALA A 97 10.68 0.12 -11.44
N LEU A 98 10.39 -0.02 -12.73
CA LEU A 98 11.15 -0.90 -13.61
C LEU A 98 12.63 -0.51 -13.71
N ASN A 99 12.94 0.79 -13.70
CA ASN A 99 14.32 1.26 -13.74
C ASN A 99 15.04 0.93 -12.42
N VAL A 100 14.36 1.15 -11.30
CA VAL A 100 14.91 0.84 -9.96
C VAL A 100 15.22 -0.65 -9.85
N ILE A 101 14.29 -1.52 -10.26
CA ILE A 101 14.48 -2.96 -10.22
C ILE A 101 15.69 -3.37 -11.06
N ASP A 102 15.78 -2.89 -12.31
CA ASP A 102 16.91 -3.23 -13.20
C ASP A 102 18.25 -2.75 -12.63
N ASN A 103 18.31 -1.49 -12.18
CA ASN A 103 19.52 -0.89 -11.66
C ASN A 103 20.02 -1.59 -10.39
N LEU A 104 19.12 -1.86 -9.45
CA LEU A 104 19.49 -2.46 -8.17
C LEU A 104 19.85 -3.95 -8.31
N ILE A 105 19.18 -4.70 -9.19
CA ILE A 105 19.56 -6.08 -9.49
C ILE A 105 20.93 -6.11 -10.19
N ALA A 106 21.18 -5.22 -11.16
CA ALA A 106 22.46 -5.14 -11.84
C ALA A 106 23.62 -4.80 -10.88
N LYS A 107 23.34 -4.04 -9.82
CA LYS A 107 24.27 -3.68 -8.74
C LYS A 107 24.34 -4.71 -7.61
N HIS A 108 23.60 -5.82 -7.68
CA HIS A 108 23.48 -6.84 -6.63
C HIS A 108 23.03 -6.25 -5.27
N LYS A 109 22.20 -5.21 -5.29
CA LYS A 109 21.66 -4.57 -4.07
C LYS A 109 20.35 -5.20 -3.60
N ILE A 110 19.62 -5.83 -4.52
CA ILE A 110 18.38 -6.57 -4.25
C ILE A 110 18.43 -7.90 -5.00
N PRO A 111 17.66 -8.91 -4.57
CA PRO A 111 17.59 -10.19 -5.26
C PRO A 111 16.96 -10.06 -6.65
N VAL A 112 17.26 -11.04 -7.52
CA VAL A 112 16.47 -11.25 -8.73
C VAL A 112 15.04 -11.58 -8.32
N MET A 113 14.08 -10.78 -8.79
CA MET A 113 12.68 -10.92 -8.43
C MET A 113 11.75 -10.79 -9.63
N ILE A 114 10.65 -11.50 -9.61
CA ILE A 114 9.50 -11.22 -10.47
C ILE A 114 8.66 -10.14 -9.80
N ALA A 115 8.45 -9.01 -10.49
CA ALA A 115 7.55 -7.97 -10.03
C ALA A 115 6.16 -8.14 -10.67
N ILE A 116 5.12 -8.06 -9.85
CA ILE A 116 3.73 -8.22 -10.24
C ILE A 116 3.04 -6.88 -9.97
N PHE A 117 2.58 -6.23 -11.04
CA PHE A 117 1.89 -4.96 -10.99
C PHE A 117 0.40 -5.22 -11.14
N THR A 118 -0.39 -5.04 -10.09
CA THR A 118 -1.82 -5.34 -10.11
C THR A 118 -2.65 -4.09 -9.85
N ASP A 119 -3.66 -3.88 -10.69
CA ASP A 119 -4.66 -2.83 -10.46
C ASP A 119 -5.88 -3.41 -9.73
N PRO A 120 -6.62 -2.56 -9.00
CA PRO A 120 -7.90 -2.97 -8.44
C PRO A 120 -8.84 -3.49 -9.52
N GLY A 121 -9.64 -4.47 -9.15
CA GLY A 121 -10.63 -5.02 -10.06
C GLY A 121 -11.87 -4.17 -10.20
N ASP A 122 -12.71 -4.59 -11.11
CA ASP A 122 -14.07 -4.11 -11.29
C ASP A 122 -15.02 -5.28 -11.56
N ILE A 123 -16.33 -5.01 -11.53
CA ILE A 123 -17.37 -5.99 -11.84
C ILE A 123 -18.11 -5.51 -13.11
N SER A 124 -17.34 -5.05 -14.09
CA SER A 124 -17.85 -4.58 -15.37
C SER A 124 -18.69 -5.65 -16.05
N GLY A 125 -19.93 -5.31 -16.40
CA GLY A 125 -20.88 -6.26 -17.01
C GLY A 125 -21.68 -7.09 -16.01
N ALA A 126 -21.51 -6.90 -14.69
CA ALA A 126 -22.42 -7.46 -13.73
C ALA A 126 -23.85 -6.90 -13.91
N PRO A 127 -24.89 -7.67 -13.56
CA PRO A 127 -26.25 -7.16 -13.54
C PRO A 127 -26.37 -5.99 -12.58
N ASP A 128 -27.31 -5.07 -12.84
CA ASP A 128 -27.54 -3.90 -11.97
C ASP A 128 -27.96 -4.26 -10.54
N THR A 129 -28.37 -5.51 -10.32
CA THR A 129 -28.69 -6.02 -8.98
C THR A 129 -27.45 -6.63 -8.36
N PRO A 130 -26.95 -6.08 -7.23
CA PRO A 130 -25.80 -6.62 -6.54
C PRO A 130 -26.06 -8.06 -6.07
N THR A 131 -25.27 -9.01 -6.50
CA THR A 131 -25.29 -10.39 -6.04
C THR A 131 -24.35 -10.63 -4.86
N TYR A 132 -23.48 -9.67 -4.57
CA TYR A 132 -22.42 -9.79 -3.58
C TYR A 132 -22.67 -8.86 -2.40
N LYS A 133 -22.85 -9.39 -1.20
CA LYS A 133 -23.18 -8.60 0.00
C LYS A 133 -22.19 -7.46 0.28
N PHE A 134 -20.90 -7.70 0.09
CA PHE A 134 -19.87 -6.69 0.33
C PHE A 134 -19.93 -5.53 -0.67
N VAL A 135 -20.21 -5.83 -1.96
CA VAL A 135 -20.38 -4.82 -3.01
C VAL A 135 -21.67 -4.06 -2.81
N GLU A 136 -22.74 -4.75 -2.45
CA GLU A 136 -24.04 -4.14 -2.16
C GLU A 136 -23.95 -3.13 -1.01
N ALA A 137 -23.35 -3.53 0.10
CA ALA A 137 -23.15 -2.65 1.24
C ALA A 137 -22.32 -1.42 0.87
N TYR A 138 -21.23 -1.62 0.14
CA TYR A 138 -20.37 -0.55 -0.31
C TYR A 138 -21.08 0.40 -1.28
N SER A 139 -21.78 -0.15 -2.28
CA SER A 139 -22.49 0.65 -3.29
C SER A 139 -23.59 1.50 -2.66
N LYS A 140 -24.39 0.94 -1.76
CA LYS A 140 -25.43 1.69 -1.04
C LYS A 140 -24.87 2.85 -0.24
N LYS A 141 -23.76 2.62 0.44
CA LYS A 141 -23.16 3.59 1.34
C LYS A 141 -22.51 4.75 0.62
N TRP A 142 -21.85 4.50 -0.50
CA TRP A 142 -21.04 5.46 -1.22
C TRP A 142 -21.66 5.97 -2.50
N SER A 143 -22.91 5.62 -2.79
CA SER A 143 -23.59 5.90 -4.07
C SER A 143 -22.77 5.42 -5.28
N ARG A 144 -22.04 4.31 -5.12
CA ARG A 144 -21.28 3.69 -6.20
C ARG A 144 -22.05 2.56 -6.85
N THR A 145 -21.71 2.26 -8.08
CA THR A 145 -22.29 1.16 -8.85
C THR A 145 -21.36 -0.06 -8.86
N LEU A 146 -21.85 -1.22 -9.28
CA LEU A 146 -21.00 -2.41 -9.50
C LEU A 146 -19.98 -2.23 -10.63
N LYS A 147 -20.15 -1.19 -11.45
CA LYS A 147 -19.23 -0.86 -12.55
C LYS A 147 -18.05 -0.01 -12.12
N ASP A 148 -18.11 0.54 -10.89
CA ASP A 148 -17.00 1.31 -10.33
C ASP A 148 -15.87 0.37 -9.90
N SER A 149 -14.65 0.88 -9.96
CA SER A 149 -13.48 0.16 -9.43
C SER A 149 -13.70 -0.24 -7.97
N MET A 150 -13.34 -1.47 -7.66
CA MET A 150 -13.46 -2.05 -6.33
C MET A 150 -12.31 -1.63 -5.39
N ARG A 151 -11.48 -0.66 -5.77
CA ARG A 151 -10.25 -0.28 -5.08
C ARG A 151 -10.40 -0.12 -3.57
N SER A 152 -11.40 0.63 -3.13
CA SER A 152 -11.60 0.84 -1.70
C SER A 152 -12.09 -0.43 -0.99
N THR A 153 -12.91 -1.25 -1.66
CA THR A 153 -13.37 -2.53 -1.12
C THR A 153 -12.23 -3.53 -0.97
N GLU A 154 -11.31 -3.58 -1.93
CA GLU A 154 -10.17 -4.47 -1.89
C GLU A 154 -9.11 -3.98 -0.90
N TYR A 155 -8.79 -2.69 -0.92
CA TYR A 155 -7.60 -2.14 -0.30
C TYR A 155 -7.84 -1.58 1.11
N ASP A 156 -8.95 -0.86 1.33
CA ASP A 156 -9.19 -0.18 2.61
C ASP A 156 -9.91 -1.08 3.63
N THR A 157 -10.39 -2.26 3.21
CA THR A 157 -11.05 -3.20 4.12
C THR A 157 -10.04 -3.97 4.96
N VAL A 158 -10.11 -3.83 6.28
CA VAL A 158 -9.26 -4.58 7.22
C VAL A 158 -9.77 -6.02 7.34
N SER A 159 -9.31 -6.87 6.46
CA SER A 159 -9.62 -8.30 6.41
C SER A 159 -8.53 -9.08 5.67
N ASN A 160 -8.59 -10.41 5.73
CA ASN A 160 -7.67 -11.27 4.96
C ASN A 160 -8.08 -11.48 3.50
N ARG A 161 -9.20 -10.88 3.04
CA ARG A 161 -9.78 -11.20 1.73
C ARG A 161 -8.83 -10.84 0.60
N TYR A 162 -8.25 -9.63 0.63
CA TYR A 162 -7.30 -9.20 -0.40
C TYR A 162 -6.01 -10.04 -0.38
N ALA A 163 -5.47 -10.32 0.80
CA ALA A 163 -4.31 -11.18 0.94
C ALA A 163 -4.56 -12.61 0.39
N ARG A 164 -5.78 -13.14 0.58
CA ARG A 164 -6.20 -14.42 -0.01
C ARG A 164 -6.31 -14.34 -1.54
N PHE A 165 -6.86 -13.27 -2.09
CA PHE A 165 -6.88 -13.07 -3.55
C PHE A 165 -5.45 -13.12 -4.12
N LEU A 166 -4.52 -12.42 -3.49
CA LEU A 166 -3.11 -12.45 -3.92
C LEU A 166 -2.52 -13.85 -3.80
N ARG A 167 -2.70 -14.52 -2.65
CA ARG A 167 -2.09 -15.83 -2.38
C ARG A 167 -2.71 -16.97 -3.19
N ASP A 168 -4.04 -17.00 -3.25
CA ASP A 168 -4.78 -18.17 -3.74
C ASP A 168 -5.11 -18.07 -5.24
N GLU A 169 -5.09 -16.86 -5.81
CA GLU A 169 -5.47 -16.64 -7.20
C GLU A 169 -4.35 -15.98 -8.03
N LEU A 170 -3.87 -14.78 -7.66
CA LEU A 170 -2.89 -14.04 -8.46
C LEU A 170 -1.50 -14.72 -8.48
N LEU A 171 -0.94 -15.06 -7.32
CA LEU A 171 0.37 -15.72 -7.26
C LEU A 171 0.38 -17.08 -7.96
N PRO A 172 -0.63 -17.96 -7.86
CA PRO A 172 -0.73 -19.18 -8.67
C PRO A 172 -0.76 -18.92 -10.19
N ALA A 173 -1.54 -17.91 -10.64
CA ALA A 173 -1.59 -17.55 -12.05
C ALA A 173 -0.22 -17.11 -12.60
N VAL A 174 0.56 -16.37 -11.81
CA VAL A 174 1.93 -15.97 -12.17
C VAL A 174 2.89 -17.17 -12.09
N SER A 175 2.75 -18.03 -11.06
CA SER A 175 3.58 -19.22 -10.87
C SER A 175 3.42 -20.25 -12.01
N ALA A 176 2.32 -20.22 -12.72
CA ALA A 176 2.12 -21.07 -13.91
C ALA A 176 3.10 -20.72 -15.05
N LYS A 177 3.68 -19.51 -15.03
CA LYS A 177 4.60 -19.01 -16.08
C LYS A 177 6.01 -18.76 -15.58
N TYR A 178 6.18 -18.49 -14.29
CA TYR A 178 7.45 -18.12 -13.68
C TYR A 178 7.74 -18.98 -12.46
N ASN A 179 8.99 -19.37 -12.28
CA ASN A 179 9.44 -20.11 -11.10
C ASN A 179 9.62 -19.14 -9.92
N LEU A 180 8.64 -19.13 -9.01
CA LEU A 180 8.57 -18.21 -7.87
C LEU A 180 8.92 -18.91 -6.56
N ARG A 181 9.60 -18.18 -5.67
CA ARG A 181 9.74 -18.56 -4.27
C ARG A 181 8.35 -18.59 -3.59
N LYS A 182 8.16 -19.56 -2.68
CA LYS A 182 6.88 -19.77 -2.00
C LYS A 182 6.88 -19.26 -0.56
N ASP A 183 8.05 -19.05 0.02
CA ASP A 183 8.22 -18.57 1.38
C ASP A 183 7.96 -17.05 1.49
N ALA A 184 7.42 -16.63 2.63
CA ALA A 184 7.15 -15.21 2.92
C ALA A 184 8.43 -14.37 2.96
N TYR A 185 9.54 -14.96 3.38
CA TYR A 185 10.86 -14.32 3.42
C TYR A 185 11.28 -13.75 2.07
N SER A 186 10.85 -14.38 0.98
CA SER A 186 11.16 -13.99 -0.40
C SER A 186 10.06 -13.17 -1.07
N ARG A 187 9.06 -12.68 -0.31
CA ARG A 187 7.92 -11.96 -0.87
C ARG A 187 7.72 -10.59 -0.22
N ALA A 188 7.65 -9.58 -1.08
CA ALA A 188 7.39 -8.21 -0.72
C ALA A 188 6.07 -7.71 -1.35
N ILE A 189 5.50 -6.67 -0.76
CA ILE A 189 4.31 -5.99 -1.26
C ILE A 189 4.42 -4.49 -0.98
N THR A 190 3.96 -3.68 -1.93
CA THR A 190 3.99 -2.23 -1.85
C THR A 190 2.78 -1.58 -2.50
N GLY A 191 2.54 -0.33 -2.13
CA GLY A 191 1.52 0.52 -2.72
C GLY A 191 1.43 1.87 -2.02
N MET A 192 0.59 2.73 -2.57
CA MET A 192 0.41 4.11 -2.14
C MET A 192 -1.04 4.34 -1.69
N SER A 193 -1.24 5.13 -0.65
CA SER A 193 -2.57 5.51 -0.14
C SER A 193 -3.37 4.26 0.28
N SER A 194 -4.52 3.99 -0.32
CA SER A 194 -5.24 2.74 -0.11
C SER A 194 -4.38 1.52 -0.48
N GLY A 195 -3.53 1.61 -1.52
CA GLY A 195 -2.54 0.56 -1.84
C GLY A 195 -1.49 0.36 -0.73
N GLY A 196 -1.16 1.41 0.01
CA GLY A 196 -0.25 1.37 1.16
C GLY A 196 -0.82 0.58 2.33
N ILE A 197 -2.06 0.91 2.75
CA ILE A 197 -2.73 0.11 3.79
C ILE A 197 -2.99 -1.32 3.31
N ALA A 198 -3.36 -1.55 2.04
CA ALA A 198 -3.55 -2.89 1.49
C ALA A 198 -2.28 -3.74 1.61
N SER A 199 -1.11 -3.13 1.35
CA SER A 199 0.19 -3.78 1.48
C SER A 199 0.48 -4.20 2.93
N PHE A 200 0.29 -3.28 3.86
CA PHE A 200 0.46 -3.56 5.28
C PHE A 200 -0.56 -4.61 5.77
N ASN A 201 -1.85 -4.43 5.43
CA ASN A 201 -2.91 -5.35 5.79
C ASN A 201 -2.65 -6.77 5.25
N ALA A 202 -2.18 -6.92 4.01
CA ALA A 202 -1.88 -8.22 3.44
C ALA A 202 -0.80 -8.96 4.25
N ALA A 203 0.30 -8.29 4.61
CA ALA A 203 1.35 -8.89 5.44
C ALA A 203 0.91 -9.09 6.90
N TRP A 204 0.08 -8.19 7.45
CA TRP A 204 -0.46 -8.33 8.80
C TRP A 204 -1.37 -9.54 8.94
N GLN A 205 -2.29 -9.72 7.99
CA GLN A 205 -3.25 -10.82 7.99
C GLN A 205 -2.62 -12.17 7.62
N MET A 206 -1.59 -12.15 6.75
CA MET A 206 -0.95 -13.35 6.21
C MET A 206 0.59 -13.21 6.20
N PRO A 207 1.22 -13.15 7.39
CA PRO A 207 2.67 -12.97 7.50
C PRO A 207 3.47 -14.20 7.00
N ASP A 208 2.81 -15.33 6.77
CA ASP A 208 3.32 -16.51 6.11
C ASP A 208 3.33 -16.40 4.57
N THR A 209 2.69 -15.38 4.02
CA THR A 209 2.64 -15.12 2.59
C THR A 209 3.50 -13.93 2.19
N PHE A 210 3.47 -12.84 2.96
CA PHE A 210 4.25 -11.63 2.75
C PHE A 210 4.92 -11.21 4.06
N SER A 211 6.22 -10.97 4.03
CA SER A 211 6.95 -10.52 5.22
C SER A 211 7.66 -9.17 5.05
N ARG A 212 7.64 -8.59 3.86
CA ARG A 212 8.32 -7.33 3.52
C ARG A 212 7.31 -6.33 2.95
N VAL A 213 7.22 -5.16 3.56
CA VAL A 213 6.20 -4.15 3.23
C VAL A 213 6.86 -2.79 3.01
N ILE A 214 6.45 -2.12 1.93
CA ILE A 214 6.61 -0.68 1.77
C ILE A 214 5.20 -0.08 1.67
N SER A 215 4.92 0.95 2.46
CA SER A 215 3.64 1.67 2.45
C SER A 215 3.91 3.16 2.34
N TRP A 216 3.58 3.75 1.20
CA TRP A 216 3.68 5.20 0.97
C TRP A 216 2.35 5.87 1.26
N ILE A 217 2.40 6.98 2.02
CA ILE A 217 1.22 7.79 2.35
C ILE A 217 -0.01 6.92 2.69
N GLY A 218 0.21 5.88 3.50
CA GLY A 218 -0.76 4.82 3.74
C GLY A 218 -2.06 5.32 4.36
N SER A 219 -3.20 4.88 3.83
CA SER A 219 -4.54 5.26 4.31
C SER A 219 -4.92 4.54 5.61
N PHE A 220 -4.12 4.68 6.67
CA PHE A 220 -4.45 4.15 7.99
C PHE A 220 -5.54 4.99 8.67
N THR A 221 -6.59 5.28 7.92
CA THR A 221 -7.69 6.19 8.23
C THR A 221 -9.04 5.46 8.10
N ALA A 222 -10.14 6.16 8.35
CA ALA A 222 -11.47 5.55 8.45
C ALA A 222 -12.20 5.41 7.11
N ILE A 223 -11.51 5.18 5.96
CA ILE A 223 -12.16 5.16 4.64
C ILE A 223 -13.26 4.09 4.57
N GLN A 224 -12.99 2.84 4.96
CA GLN A 224 -13.99 1.77 4.95
C GLN A 224 -14.75 1.64 6.26
N TRP A 225 -14.15 2.11 7.35
CA TRP A 225 -14.87 2.17 8.61
C TRP A 225 -16.00 3.18 8.51
N GLN A 226 -17.14 2.83 8.99
CA GLN A 226 -18.27 3.74 9.00
C GLN A 226 -19.25 3.29 10.08
N GLU A 227 -20.45 3.82 9.97
CA GLU A 227 -21.58 3.43 10.78
C GLU A 227 -22.18 2.06 10.38
N ASP A 228 -21.49 1.27 9.55
CA ASP A 228 -21.92 -0.08 9.20
C ASP A 228 -21.49 -1.07 10.31
N PRO A 229 -22.43 -1.65 11.05
CA PRO A 229 -22.13 -2.59 12.12
C PRO A 229 -21.41 -3.85 11.66
N ALA A 230 -21.45 -4.15 10.35
CA ALA A 230 -20.73 -5.30 9.79
C ALA A 230 -19.22 -5.05 9.64
N ILE A 231 -18.78 -3.78 9.71
CA ILE A 231 -17.37 -3.39 9.64
C ILE A 231 -16.89 -3.07 11.06
N ALA A 232 -16.31 -4.07 11.69
CA ALA A 232 -15.85 -3.97 13.08
C ALA A 232 -14.55 -3.15 13.21
N GLU A 233 -13.69 -3.14 12.20
CA GLU A 233 -12.37 -2.50 12.23
C GLU A 233 -12.10 -1.75 10.92
N GLY A 234 -11.46 -0.59 11.01
CA GLY A 234 -10.98 0.19 9.87
C GLY A 234 -9.48 0.40 9.92
N GLY A 235 -8.95 1.13 8.94
CA GLY A 235 -7.52 1.44 8.87
C GLY A 235 -7.01 2.21 10.09
N GLN A 236 -7.84 3.07 10.67
CA GLN A 236 -7.52 3.84 11.87
C GLN A 236 -7.26 2.99 13.13
N ASP A 237 -7.67 1.72 13.13
CA ASP A 237 -7.51 0.82 14.29
C ASP A 237 -6.14 0.13 14.30
N TYR A 238 -5.36 0.24 13.22
CA TYR A 238 -4.07 -0.45 13.11
C TYR A 238 -3.07 -0.09 14.22
N PRO A 239 -2.92 1.16 14.68
CA PRO A 239 -2.00 1.46 15.78
C PRO A 239 -2.32 0.65 17.04
N GLU A 240 -3.59 0.60 17.46
CA GLU A 240 -4.04 -0.18 18.61
C GLU A 240 -3.99 -1.68 18.36
N LYS A 241 -4.28 -2.11 17.13
CA LYS A 241 -4.20 -3.52 16.72
C LYS A 241 -2.76 -4.03 16.82
N VAL A 242 -1.79 -3.26 16.36
CA VAL A 242 -0.36 -3.56 16.52
C VAL A 242 0.03 -3.69 17.99
N LEU A 243 -0.47 -2.81 18.86
CA LEU A 243 -0.17 -2.85 20.28
C LEU A 243 -0.78 -4.05 21.01
N ARG A 244 -1.99 -4.47 20.63
CA ARG A 244 -2.75 -5.53 21.33
C ARG A 244 -2.45 -6.93 20.83
N GLU A 245 -2.22 -7.10 19.54
CA GLU A 245 -2.06 -8.42 18.95
C GLU A 245 -0.63 -8.97 19.10
N SER A 246 -0.51 -10.27 18.84
CA SER A 246 0.77 -10.96 18.81
C SER A 246 1.66 -10.37 17.72
N HIS A 247 2.95 -10.28 18.00
CA HIS A 247 3.94 -9.81 17.05
C HIS A 247 3.91 -10.63 15.75
N ARG A 248 3.89 -9.95 14.60
CA ARG A 248 3.99 -10.54 13.28
C ARG A 248 5.43 -10.46 12.80
N ASN A 249 5.94 -11.51 12.19
CA ASN A 249 7.30 -11.50 11.64
C ASN A 249 7.34 -10.77 10.29
N ILE A 250 7.20 -9.46 10.30
CA ILE A 250 7.20 -8.59 9.13
C ILE A 250 8.20 -7.45 9.29
N ARG A 251 8.77 -7.01 8.16
CA ARG A 251 9.65 -5.84 8.03
C ARG A 251 8.89 -4.75 7.27
N VAL A 252 8.86 -3.53 7.79
CA VAL A 252 7.99 -2.47 7.28
C VAL A 252 8.75 -1.18 7.03
N TRP A 253 8.63 -0.62 5.83
CA TRP A 253 8.96 0.78 5.55
C TRP A 253 7.67 1.56 5.42
N LEU A 254 7.55 2.63 6.20
CA LEU A 254 6.48 3.62 6.08
C LEU A 254 7.07 4.92 5.55
N GLU A 255 6.36 5.59 4.65
CA GLU A 255 6.67 6.94 4.20
C GLU A 255 5.39 7.79 4.25
N ASP A 256 5.50 9.04 4.68
CA ASP A 256 4.42 10.03 4.68
C ASP A 256 4.98 11.45 4.79
N GLY A 257 4.15 12.45 4.55
CA GLY A 257 4.53 13.86 4.60
C GLY A 257 3.59 14.72 5.42
N ALA A 258 4.15 15.79 6.00
CA ALA A 258 3.41 16.73 6.86
C ALA A 258 2.28 17.50 6.16
N ASN A 259 2.30 17.57 4.82
CA ASN A 259 1.26 18.20 4.02
C ASN A 259 0.36 17.17 3.31
N ASP A 260 0.34 15.92 3.81
CA ASP A 260 -0.60 14.91 3.33
C ASP A 260 -2.05 15.26 3.73
N GLN A 261 -3.00 14.47 3.30
CA GLN A 261 -4.44 14.75 3.40
C GLN A 261 -4.94 14.85 4.84
N GLU A 262 -5.77 15.86 5.03
CA GLU A 262 -6.64 16.02 6.19
C GLU A 262 -8.09 15.94 5.71
N ASN A 263 -8.85 15.00 6.26
CA ASN A 263 -10.24 14.81 5.87
C ASN A 263 -11.15 14.74 7.09
N PRO A 264 -12.16 15.63 7.21
CA PRO A 264 -13.06 15.66 8.38
C PRO A 264 -13.82 14.35 8.62
N ARG A 265 -14.00 13.54 7.57
CA ARG A 265 -14.73 12.27 7.64
C ARG A 265 -13.81 11.09 7.93
N TYR A 266 -12.62 11.08 7.33
CA TYR A 266 -11.75 9.91 7.35
C TYR A 266 -10.56 10.06 8.31
N GLY A 267 -10.21 11.27 8.68
CA GLY A 267 -9.09 11.58 9.57
C GLY A 267 -7.88 12.16 8.85
N SER A 268 -6.77 12.20 9.57
CA SER A 268 -5.49 12.76 9.17
C SER A 268 -4.55 11.64 8.75
N TRP A 269 -4.04 11.67 7.52
CA TRP A 269 -3.02 10.72 7.05
C TRP A 269 -1.71 10.88 7.82
N PRO A 270 -1.15 12.10 7.99
CA PRO A 270 0.09 12.28 8.75
C PRO A 270 -0.01 11.74 10.17
N LEU A 271 -1.07 12.09 10.89
CA LEU A 271 -1.24 11.63 12.28
C LEU A 271 -1.44 10.11 12.36
N ALA A 272 -2.16 9.52 11.42
CA ALA A 272 -2.40 8.09 11.38
C ALA A 272 -1.09 7.30 11.15
N ASN A 273 -0.26 7.74 10.21
CA ASN A 273 1.04 7.12 9.95
C ASN A 273 2.03 7.30 11.11
N ILE A 274 2.08 8.48 11.74
CA ILE A 274 2.87 8.71 12.96
C ILE A 274 2.43 7.77 14.10
N ARG A 275 1.11 7.61 14.32
CA ARG A 275 0.59 6.69 15.34
C ARG A 275 0.97 5.23 15.04
N LEU A 276 0.88 4.80 13.78
CA LEU A 276 1.28 3.46 13.38
C LEU A 276 2.78 3.24 13.58
N ALA A 277 3.62 4.19 13.14
CA ALA A 277 5.07 4.14 13.32
C ALA A 277 5.44 4.01 14.81
N ASN A 278 4.78 4.78 15.70
CA ASN A 278 4.98 4.66 17.13
C ASN A 278 4.54 3.31 17.70
N ALA A 279 3.43 2.75 17.21
CA ALA A 279 2.99 1.41 17.62
C ALA A 279 3.99 0.32 17.20
N LEU A 280 4.50 0.38 15.97
CA LEU A 280 5.55 -0.53 15.49
C LEU A 280 6.82 -0.41 16.33
N LYS A 281 7.24 0.82 16.65
CA LYS A 281 8.39 1.09 17.52
C LYS A 281 8.22 0.47 18.90
N LEU A 282 7.09 0.71 19.57
CA LEU A 282 6.80 0.20 20.91
C LEU A 282 6.72 -1.34 20.97
N LYS A 283 6.38 -1.97 19.86
CA LYS A 283 6.32 -3.43 19.73
C LYS A 283 7.60 -4.03 19.13
N ALA A 284 8.66 -3.23 19.04
CA ALA A 284 9.98 -3.66 18.56
C ALA A 284 9.98 -4.32 17.17
N TYR A 285 9.15 -3.82 16.26
CA TYR A 285 9.19 -4.25 14.86
C TYR A 285 10.46 -3.77 14.16
N ASP A 286 10.90 -4.54 13.17
CA ASP A 286 11.90 -4.10 12.21
C ASP A 286 11.23 -3.16 11.20
N PHE A 287 11.34 -1.85 11.44
CA PHE A 287 10.67 -0.85 10.62
C PHE A 287 11.54 0.40 10.41
N ARG A 288 11.21 1.13 9.38
CA ARG A 288 11.62 2.53 9.17
C ARG A 288 10.40 3.39 8.90
N PHE A 289 10.49 4.65 9.30
CA PHE A 289 9.52 5.67 8.96
C PHE A 289 10.24 6.90 8.42
N SER A 290 10.06 7.16 7.12
CA SER A 290 10.44 8.40 6.48
C SER A 290 9.28 9.37 6.57
N PHE A 291 9.52 10.55 7.14
CA PHE A 291 8.47 11.56 7.30
C PHE A 291 8.98 12.90 6.80
N GLY A 292 8.53 13.26 5.62
CA GLY A 292 8.92 14.48 4.92
C GLY A 292 7.93 15.62 5.07
N THR A 293 7.92 16.49 4.07
CA THR A 293 7.00 17.62 3.95
C THR A 293 6.02 17.46 2.78
N GLY A 294 6.02 16.29 2.13
CA GLY A 294 5.21 16.00 0.93
C GLY A 294 3.71 16.09 1.16
N PRO A 295 2.98 16.37 0.07
CA PRO A 295 1.54 16.21 0.02
C PRO A 295 1.16 14.76 -0.31
N HIS A 296 -0.13 14.47 -0.43
CA HIS A 296 -0.63 13.16 -0.87
C HIS A 296 -0.28 12.86 -2.34
N SER A 297 0.98 12.56 -2.58
CA SER A 297 1.51 12.33 -3.93
C SER A 297 2.68 11.33 -3.91
N PRO A 298 3.01 10.69 -5.04
CA PRO A 298 4.11 9.73 -5.09
C PRO A 298 5.52 10.33 -4.98
N GLY A 299 5.65 11.67 -4.88
CA GLY A 299 6.93 12.36 -5.11
C GLY A 299 8.06 11.97 -4.16
N GLU A 300 7.80 11.97 -2.85
CA GLU A 300 8.83 11.62 -1.84
C GLU A 300 9.13 10.12 -1.90
N GLY A 301 8.12 9.26 -1.84
CA GLY A 301 8.31 7.80 -1.94
C GLY A 301 9.01 7.38 -3.24
N ALA A 302 8.73 8.02 -4.38
CA ALA A 302 9.42 7.73 -5.63
C ALA A 302 10.91 8.12 -5.60
N ALA A 303 11.25 9.22 -4.93
CA ALA A 303 12.63 9.65 -4.77
C ALA A 303 13.44 8.72 -3.85
N GLU A 304 12.80 8.21 -2.79
CA GLU A 304 13.39 7.33 -1.79
C GLU A 304 13.38 5.86 -2.20
N PHE A 305 12.56 5.46 -3.17
CA PHE A 305 12.31 4.07 -3.52
C PHE A 305 13.56 3.20 -3.70
N PRO A 306 14.66 3.63 -4.32
CA PRO A 306 15.88 2.83 -4.38
C PRO A 306 16.47 2.51 -3.00
N GLU A 307 16.46 3.47 -2.06
CA GLU A 307 16.93 3.27 -0.68
C GLU A 307 16.01 2.31 0.07
N GLU A 308 14.71 2.49 -0.06
CA GLU A 308 13.69 1.62 0.53
C GLU A 308 13.85 0.17 0.10
N MET A 309 14.06 -0.04 -1.20
CA MET A 309 14.29 -1.38 -1.76
C MET A 309 15.56 -2.02 -1.20
N ILE A 310 16.66 -1.27 -1.11
CA ILE A 310 17.92 -1.78 -0.53
C ILE A 310 17.71 -2.12 0.94
N TRP A 311 17.03 -1.26 1.70
CA TRP A 311 16.75 -1.51 3.11
C TRP A 311 15.80 -2.69 3.30
N LEU A 312 14.77 -2.81 2.49
CA LEU A 312 13.77 -3.87 2.58
C LEU A 312 14.40 -5.25 2.34
N TRP A 313 15.32 -5.34 1.38
CA TRP A 313 15.98 -6.58 0.98
C TRP A 313 17.36 -6.77 1.62
N ARG A 314 17.75 -5.90 2.58
CA ARG A 314 19.03 -6.10 3.28
C ARG A 314 19.07 -7.48 3.94
N ASP A 315 20.23 -8.09 3.95
CA ASP A 315 20.48 -9.41 4.54
C ASP A 315 19.70 -10.56 3.87
N TYR A 316 19.14 -10.31 2.66
CA TYR A 316 18.48 -11.37 1.93
C TYR A 316 19.50 -12.40 1.42
N ASP A 317 19.30 -13.66 1.82
CA ASP A 317 20.09 -14.79 1.39
C ASP A 317 19.18 -15.79 0.64
N PRO A 318 19.39 -16.02 -0.67
CA PRO A 318 18.56 -16.93 -1.45
C PRO A 318 18.64 -18.41 -1.01
N SER A 319 19.63 -18.77 -0.19
CA SER A 319 19.72 -20.12 0.40
C SER A 319 18.76 -20.34 1.57
N ARG A 320 18.20 -19.26 2.13
CA ARG A 320 17.27 -19.28 3.26
C ARG A 320 15.81 -19.20 2.81
N THR A 321 14.91 -19.65 3.67
CA THR A 321 13.46 -19.58 3.48
C THR A 321 12.77 -18.78 4.58
N ASP A 322 13.50 -18.38 5.60
CA ASP A 322 13.00 -17.65 6.75
C ASP A 322 14.04 -16.67 7.32
N GLN A 323 13.57 -15.69 8.05
CA GLN A 323 14.35 -14.77 8.86
C GLN A 323 13.46 -14.21 9.95
N THR A 324 13.96 -14.14 11.17
CA THR A 324 13.33 -13.37 12.22
C THR A 324 13.75 -11.90 12.07
N TYR A 325 12.78 -11.02 11.90
CA TYR A 325 13.02 -9.58 11.83
C TYR A 325 13.03 -9.01 13.25
N THR A 326 14.08 -8.28 13.54
CA THR A 326 14.25 -7.61 14.85
C THR A 326 14.47 -6.12 14.63
N GLN A 327 13.94 -5.32 15.56
CA GLN A 327 14.14 -3.88 15.51
C GLN A 327 15.62 -3.52 15.46
N ASP A 328 15.94 -2.54 14.61
CA ASP A 328 17.29 -1.98 14.54
C ASP A 328 17.68 -1.42 15.92
N PRO A 329 18.85 -1.79 16.48
CA PRO A 329 19.34 -1.25 17.74
C PRO A 329 19.38 0.28 17.78
N GLU A 330 19.75 0.92 16.66
CA GLU A 330 19.74 2.39 16.58
C GLU A 330 18.33 2.97 16.67
N GLU A 331 17.33 2.29 16.10
CA GLU A 331 15.93 2.72 16.20
C GLU A 331 15.39 2.51 17.63
N SER A 332 15.83 1.47 18.32
CA SER A 332 15.37 1.17 19.68
C SER A 332 15.68 2.27 20.69
N ILE A 333 16.81 2.98 20.52
CA ILE A 333 17.25 4.05 21.43
C ILE A 333 16.67 5.43 21.10
N LYS A 334 16.08 5.61 19.92
CA LYS A 334 15.45 6.89 19.53
C LYS A 334 14.12 7.07 20.28
N PRO A 335 13.72 8.31 20.61
CA PRO A 335 12.42 8.57 21.19
C PRO A 335 11.29 8.26 20.18
N PRO A 336 10.04 8.05 20.65
CA PRO A 336 8.88 8.01 19.77
C PRO A 336 8.76 9.29 18.94
N PHE A 337 8.16 9.16 17.76
CA PHE A 337 7.83 10.30 16.89
C PHE A 337 6.85 11.24 17.59
N ARG A 338 7.07 12.54 17.43
CA ARG A 338 6.27 13.59 18.09
C ARG A 338 5.82 14.63 17.09
N VAL A 339 4.64 15.17 17.33
CA VAL A 339 4.08 16.28 16.57
C VAL A 339 4.25 17.57 17.37
N SER A 340 4.74 18.64 16.74
CA SER A 340 4.80 19.97 17.33
C SER A 340 3.68 20.84 16.76
N ILE A 341 3.01 21.58 17.64
CA ILE A 341 1.99 22.57 17.23
C ILE A 341 2.73 23.89 17.02
N THR A 342 2.83 24.34 15.75
CA THR A 342 3.57 25.54 15.40
C THR A 342 2.69 26.73 14.99
N ASN A 343 1.43 26.47 14.62
CA ASN A 343 0.54 27.46 14.03
C ASN A 343 -0.74 27.73 14.86
N ARG A 344 -0.74 27.41 16.14
CA ARG A 344 -1.84 27.72 17.07
C ARG A 344 -1.34 28.49 18.27
N GLU A 345 -2.13 29.48 18.66
CA GLU A 345 -1.99 30.08 19.99
C GLU A 345 -2.41 29.05 21.05
N ILE A 346 -1.52 28.83 22.02
CA ILE A 346 -1.79 27.97 23.16
C ILE A 346 -2.17 28.92 24.30
N HIS A 347 -3.40 28.85 24.75
CA HIS A 347 -3.93 29.66 25.86
C HIS A 347 -3.88 28.88 27.18
#